data_b8642ed38e6380625654c759b306715d
#
_entry.id   b8642ed38e6380625654c759b306715d
#
_cell.length_a   1.000
_cell.length_b   1.000
_cell.length_c   1.000
_cell.angle_alpha   90.00
_cell.angle_beta   90.00
_cell.angle_gamma   90.00
#
_symmetry.space_group_name_H-M   'P 1'
#
loop_
_entity.id
_entity.type
_entity.pdbx_description
1 polymer ?
#
loop_
_entity_poly.entity_id
_entity_poly.type
_entity_poly.pdbx_seq_one_letter_code
_entity_poly.pdbx_strand_id
1 'polypeptide(L)'
;MEYRIEKDTMGEVKVPAHVYWGAQTERSRNNFKIGPAASMPKEIIYAFGILKKAAAHANCALGVLSEEKRDIISKVCDEIIAGQLDDQFPLVIWQTGSGTQSNMNVNEVIANRAHVLLGGKLGEGDMLLNPNDDVNKSQSSNDTYPTAMHIACYKMVVTKTIPGVEQLRNTLQKKSADFMEVVKIGRTHLMDATPVTLGQELSGYVAQLNHGLRATGNTLAHLSELALGGTAVGTGINTPKGYSELVAQKIAEFSNLPFVTAPNKFEALAAHDGVVEAHGALKMLAVSLNKIANDIRMMASGPRSGIGEIFIPENEPGSSIMPGKVNPTQCEALTMVCAQVMGNDVAITIGGTQGHYELNDFKPVMAANFLQSAELIGDACISFDEHCAVGIEPNYTRIEELVNGSLMLVTALNTKIGYYKAAEIAKTAHKNGTTLKHEALRLGYVTEEEYNEWVDPKKMVGTL
;
A
#
# COMPACT_ATOMS: atom_id res chain seq x y z
N MET A 1 11.74 -25.73 -30.77
CA MET A 1 11.99 -25.63 -29.32
C MET A 1 12.31 -27.02 -28.84
N GLU A 2 13.42 -27.24 -28.17
CA GLU A 2 13.80 -28.52 -27.61
C GLU A 2 13.06 -28.77 -26.31
N TYR A 3 12.67 -30.02 -26.02
CA TYR A 3 11.95 -30.44 -24.84
C TYR A 3 12.66 -31.59 -24.16
N ARG A 4 12.58 -31.66 -22.83
CA ARG A 4 12.91 -32.83 -22.04
C ARG A 4 11.64 -33.45 -21.47
N ILE A 5 11.72 -34.73 -21.13
CA ILE A 5 10.62 -35.44 -20.45
C ILE A 5 10.85 -35.38 -18.94
N GLU A 6 9.89 -34.84 -18.24
CA GLU A 6 9.79 -34.85 -16.78
C GLU A 6 8.62 -35.74 -16.37
N LYS A 7 8.59 -36.20 -15.13
CA LYS A 7 7.54 -37.08 -14.63
C LYS A 7 7.06 -36.66 -13.26
N ASP A 8 5.76 -36.70 -13.06
CA ASP A 8 5.10 -36.58 -11.76
C ASP A 8 4.17 -37.76 -11.51
N THR A 9 3.34 -37.69 -10.44
CA THR A 9 2.42 -38.76 -10.09
C THR A 9 1.30 -39.01 -11.12
N MET A 10 1.11 -38.08 -12.06
CA MET A 10 0.14 -38.20 -13.16
C MET A 10 0.76 -38.71 -14.48
N GLY A 11 2.08 -38.94 -14.50
CA GLY A 11 2.81 -39.43 -15.68
C GLY A 11 3.77 -38.43 -16.29
N GLU A 12 4.16 -38.68 -17.56
CA GLU A 12 5.15 -37.88 -18.27
C GLU A 12 4.60 -36.55 -18.76
N VAL A 13 5.46 -35.53 -18.75
CA VAL A 13 5.20 -34.16 -19.25
C VAL A 13 6.38 -33.69 -20.07
N LYS A 14 6.11 -33.07 -21.22
CA LYS A 14 7.13 -32.37 -22.02
C LYS A 14 7.36 -30.97 -21.42
N VAL A 15 8.57 -30.71 -20.95
CA VAL A 15 9.01 -29.42 -20.41
C VAL A 15 10.08 -28.83 -21.34
N PRO A 16 10.10 -27.50 -21.60
CA PRO A 16 11.19 -26.91 -22.42
C PRO A 16 12.55 -27.27 -21.84
N ALA A 17 13.50 -27.64 -22.69
CA ALA A 17 14.77 -28.23 -22.27
C ALA A 17 15.65 -27.28 -21.40
N HIS A 18 15.51 -25.96 -21.60
CA HIS A 18 16.38 -24.94 -20.99
C HIS A 18 15.89 -24.35 -19.67
N VAL A 19 14.66 -24.67 -19.23
CA VAL A 19 14.08 -24.09 -18.02
C VAL A 19 14.33 -24.97 -16.80
N TYR A 20 14.33 -24.34 -15.60
CA TYR A 20 14.52 -25.06 -14.34
C TYR A 20 13.22 -25.59 -13.72
N TRP A 21 12.04 -25.11 -14.12
CA TRP A 21 10.80 -25.70 -13.63
C TRP A 21 10.59 -27.13 -14.18
N GLY A 22 9.78 -27.91 -13.49
CA GLY A 22 9.53 -29.31 -13.81
C GLY A 22 8.10 -29.59 -14.25
N ALA A 23 7.66 -30.85 -14.03
CA ALA A 23 6.40 -31.38 -14.52
C ALA A 23 5.18 -30.68 -13.93
N GLN A 24 5.13 -30.44 -12.61
CA GLN A 24 3.98 -29.84 -11.97
C GLN A 24 3.75 -28.39 -12.42
N THR A 25 4.81 -27.61 -12.53
CA THR A 25 4.75 -26.24 -13.06
C THR A 25 4.27 -26.22 -14.52
N GLU A 26 4.79 -27.10 -15.36
CA GLU A 26 4.38 -27.18 -16.77
C GLU A 26 2.91 -27.56 -16.92
N ARG A 27 2.39 -28.48 -16.07
CA ARG A 27 0.95 -28.78 -16.03
C ARG A 27 0.13 -27.54 -15.65
N SER A 28 0.53 -26.83 -14.62
CA SER A 28 -0.16 -25.61 -14.18
C SER A 28 -0.18 -24.54 -15.28
N ARG A 29 0.95 -24.34 -15.95
CA ARG A 29 1.10 -23.40 -17.07
C ARG A 29 0.17 -23.73 -18.25
N ASN A 30 -0.06 -25.01 -18.48
CA ASN A 30 -0.97 -25.48 -19.53
C ASN A 30 -2.45 -25.45 -19.10
N ASN A 31 -2.73 -25.68 -17.81
CA ASN A 31 -4.08 -25.74 -17.25
C ASN A 31 -4.70 -24.34 -17.03
N PHE A 32 -3.92 -23.37 -16.58
CA PHE A 32 -4.40 -22.03 -16.21
C PHE A 32 -3.92 -20.96 -17.19
N LYS A 33 -4.64 -20.79 -18.29
CA LYS A 33 -4.39 -19.73 -19.28
C LYS A 33 -5.32 -18.54 -19.05
N ILE A 34 -5.23 -17.92 -17.88
CA ILE A 34 -6.12 -16.86 -17.42
C ILE A 34 -5.28 -15.61 -17.12
N GLY A 35 -5.57 -14.51 -17.82
CA GLY A 35 -4.85 -13.26 -17.67
C GLY A 35 -3.40 -13.30 -18.21
N PRO A 36 -2.57 -12.32 -17.83
CA PRO A 36 -1.18 -12.27 -18.30
C PRO A 36 -0.35 -13.44 -17.75
N ALA A 37 0.51 -14.00 -18.58
CA ALA A 37 1.50 -15.01 -18.14
C ALA A 37 2.47 -14.39 -17.11
N ALA A 38 3.02 -15.23 -16.24
CA ALA A 38 3.94 -14.80 -15.17
C ALA A 38 3.41 -13.65 -14.30
N SER A 39 2.10 -13.67 -14.00
CA SER A 39 1.45 -12.65 -13.20
C SER A 39 1.54 -12.88 -11.69
N MET A 40 2.12 -13.99 -11.21
CA MET A 40 2.43 -14.16 -9.79
C MET A 40 3.42 -13.08 -9.36
N PRO A 41 3.13 -12.27 -8.31
CA PRO A 41 4.05 -11.23 -7.87
C PRO A 41 5.44 -11.79 -7.52
N LYS A 42 6.49 -11.11 -7.96
CA LYS A 42 7.88 -11.51 -7.68
C LYS A 42 8.20 -11.51 -6.20
N GLU A 43 7.58 -10.62 -5.45
CA GLU A 43 7.71 -10.52 -4.00
C GLU A 43 7.31 -11.83 -3.30
N ILE A 44 6.31 -12.54 -3.82
CA ILE A 44 5.93 -13.87 -3.34
C ILE A 44 7.04 -14.87 -3.62
N ILE A 45 7.64 -14.82 -4.81
CA ILE A 45 8.74 -15.72 -5.19
C ILE A 45 9.98 -15.45 -4.31
N TYR A 46 10.34 -14.20 -4.10
CA TYR A 46 11.44 -13.83 -3.20
C TYR A 46 11.18 -14.24 -1.74
N ALA A 47 9.94 -14.10 -1.29
CA ALA A 47 9.52 -14.60 0.02
C ALA A 47 9.62 -16.12 0.14
N PHE A 48 9.28 -16.87 -0.91
CA PHE A 48 9.54 -18.30 -0.98
C PHE A 48 11.04 -18.61 -0.90
N GLY A 49 11.90 -17.83 -1.54
CA GLY A 49 13.34 -17.98 -1.41
C GLY A 49 13.82 -17.90 0.04
N ILE A 50 13.34 -16.89 0.78
CA ILE A 50 13.62 -16.74 2.22
C ILE A 50 13.09 -17.94 3.02
N LEU A 51 11.83 -18.33 2.77
CA LEU A 51 11.15 -19.44 3.45
C LEU A 51 11.88 -20.77 3.21
N LYS A 52 12.21 -21.11 1.97
CA LYS A 52 12.87 -22.38 1.63
C LYS A 52 14.29 -22.45 2.19
N LYS A 53 15.02 -21.36 2.19
CA LYS A 53 16.31 -21.25 2.88
C LYS A 53 16.16 -21.50 4.38
N ALA A 54 15.22 -20.84 5.02
CA ALA A 54 14.93 -21.00 6.44
C ALA A 54 14.52 -22.44 6.80
N ALA A 55 13.64 -23.05 5.97
CA ALA A 55 13.20 -24.43 6.15
C ALA A 55 14.35 -25.42 6.02
N ALA A 56 15.25 -25.25 5.05
CA ALA A 56 16.44 -26.09 4.90
C ALA A 56 17.36 -26.01 6.13
N HIS A 57 17.59 -24.80 6.65
CA HIS A 57 18.39 -24.59 7.86
C HIS A 57 17.74 -25.19 9.11
N ALA A 58 16.43 -25.02 9.29
CA ALA A 58 15.71 -25.59 10.41
C ALA A 58 15.70 -27.13 10.36
N ASN A 59 15.42 -27.73 9.20
CA ASN A 59 15.45 -29.17 9.00
C ASN A 59 16.84 -29.78 9.23
N CYS A 60 17.90 -29.09 8.80
CA CYS A 60 19.27 -29.50 9.05
C CYS A 60 19.63 -29.45 10.54
N ALA A 61 19.29 -28.35 11.23
CA ALA A 61 19.53 -28.21 12.66
C ALA A 61 18.76 -29.25 13.51
N LEU A 62 17.60 -29.70 13.02
CA LEU A 62 16.78 -30.73 13.65
C LEU A 62 17.14 -32.17 13.19
N GLY A 63 18.21 -32.32 12.38
CA GLY A 63 18.76 -33.61 11.99
C GLY A 63 17.99 -34.39 10.92
N VAL A 64 17.05 -33.74 10.21
CA VAL A 64 16.23 -34.41 9.18
C VAL A 64 16.62 -34.03 7.75
N LEU A 65 17.62 -33.17 7.57
CA LEU A 65 18.22 -32.81 6.27
C LEU A 65 19.74 -32.72 6.44
N SER A 66 20.51 -33.20 5.46
CA SER A 66 21.98 -33.12 5.51
C SER A 66 22.48 -31.70 5.28
N GLU A 67 23.70 -31.42 5.76
CA GLU A 67 24.36 -30.11 5.52
C GLU A 67 24.58 -29.82 4.05
N GLU A 68 24.98 -30.83 3.25
CA GLU A 68 25.19 -30.71 1.82
C GLU A 68 23.90 -30.25 1.11
N LYS A 69 22.74 -30.85 1.45
CA LYS A 69 21.44 -30.48 0.88
C LYS A 69 21.01 -29.08 1.34
N ARG A 70 21.21 -28.74 2.64
CA ARG A 70 20.95 -27.39 3.16
C ARG A 70 21.73 -26.33 2.38
N ASP A 71 23.04 -26.56 2.16
CA ASP A 71 23.92 -25.57 1.56
C ASP A 71 23.59 -25.31 0.08
N ILE A 72 23.32 -26.37 -0.67
CA ILE A 72 22.94 -26.17 -2.09
C ILE A 72 21.54 -25.56 -2.23
N ILE A 73 20.58 -25.92 -1.38
CA ILE A 73 19.24 -25.25 -1.32
C ILE A 73 19.43 -23.77 -1.01
N SER A 74 20.24 -23.43 0.02
CA SER A 74 20.51 -22.04 0.42
C SER A 74 21.10 -21.22 -0.72
N LYS A 75 22.06 -21.80 -1.46
CA LYS A 75 22.69 -21.12 -2.61
C LYS A 75 21.69 -20.77 -3.70
N VAL A 76 20.81 -21.70 -4.06
CA VAL A 76 19.78 -21.41 -5.07
C VAL A 76 18.73 -20.42 -4.54
N CYS A 77 18.37 -20.51 -3.26
CA CYS A 77 17.46 -19.53 -2.65
C CYS A 77 18.04 -18.11 -2.71
N ASP A 78 19.35 -17.95 -2.52
CA ASP A 78 20.01 -16.64 -2.64
C ASP A 78 19.94 -16.11 -4.10
N GLU A 79 20.08 -16.98 -5.12
CA GLU A 79 19.84 -16.59 -6.52
C GLU A 79 18.39 -16.14 -6.76
N ILE A 80 17.40 -16.84 -6.15
CA ILE A 80 15.98 -16.46 -6.24
C ILE A 80 15.74 -15.10 -5.59
N ILE A 81 16.22 -14.91 -4.36
CA ILE A 81 16.04 -13.65 -3.60
C ILE A 81 16.68 -12.46 -4.35
N ALA A 82 17.79 -12.70 -5.05
CA ALA A 82 18.48 -11.70 -5.85
C ALA A 82 17.83 -11.45 -7.24
N GLY A 83 16.73 -12.13 -7.57
CA GLY A 83 16.01 -11.98 -8.84
C GLY A 83 16.74 -12.58 -10.06
N GLN A 84 17.78 -13.39 -9.86
CA GLN A 84 18.58 -13.96 -10.94
C GLN A 84 17.86 -15.08 -11.71
N LEU A 85 16.76 -15.58 -11.16
CA LEU A 85 15.96 -16.67 -11.73
C LEU A 85 14.51 -16.25 -12.04
N ASP A 86 14.23 -14.95 -12.17
CA ASP A 86 12.87 -14.41 -12.35
C ASP A 86 12.12 -15.02 -13.54
N ASP A 87 12.83 -15.37 -14.63
CA ASP A 87 12.29 -16.01 -15.83
C ASP A 87 11.85 -17.47 -15.62
N GLN A 88 12.16 -18.05 -14.45
CA GLN A 88 11.83 -19.43 -14.10
C GLN A 88 10.48 -19.57 -13.37
N PHE A 89 9.73 -18.49 -13.21
CA PHE A 89 8.45 -18.45 -12.49
C PHE A 89 7.30 -17.98 -13.39
N PRO A 90 6.82 -18.86 -14.32
CA PRO A 90 5.89 -18.48 -15.39
C PRO A 90 4.42 -18.48 -14.97
N LEU A 91 4.10 -18.80 -13.71
CA LEU A 91 2.74 -19.05 -13.26
C LEU A 91 1.92 -17.77 -13.09
N VAL A 92 0.61 -17.94 -13.17
CA VAL A 92 -0.37 -16.86 -13.01
C VAL A 92 -0.96 -16.85 -11.60
N ILE A 93 -1.53 -15.72 -11.18
CA ILE A 93 -2.29 -15.62 -9.93
C ILE A 93 -3.58 -16.48 -9.95
N TRP A 94 -4.15 -16.69 -11.12
CA TRP A 94 -5.38 -17.48 -11.34
C TRP A 94 -5.06 -18.96 -11.42
N GLN A 95 -4.62 -19.54 -10.30
CA GLN A 95 -4.26 -20.95 -10.13
C GLN A 95 -5.05 -21.54 -8.97
N THR A 96 -4.64 -22.74 -8.47
CA THR A 96 -5.28 -23.28 -7.25
C THR A 96 -5.15 -22.28 -6.09
N GLY A 97 -6.24 -22.08 -5.37
CA GLY A 97 -6.30 -21.08 -4.30
C GLY A 97 -5.41 -21.39 -3.08
N SER A 98 -4.94 -22.61 -2.93
CA SER A 98 -3.94 -23.01 -1.93
C SER A 98 -2.53 -22.49 -2.25
N GLY A 99 -2.23 -22.16 -3.52
CA GLY A 99 -0.91 -21.78 -3.98
C GLY A 99 0.05 -22.95 -4.22
N THR A 100 -0.47 -24.18 -4.30
CA THR A 100 0.34 -25.40 -4.48
C THR A 100 1.26 -25.32 -5.69
N GLN A 101 0.78 -24.82 -6.82
CA GLN A 101 1.61 -24.75 -8.02
C GLN A 101 2.78 -23.77 -7.86
N SER A 102 2.60 -22.64 -7.19
CA SER A 102 3.69 -21.71 -6.89
C SER A 102 4.72 -22.33 -5.94
N ASN A 103 4.28 -23.02 -4.90
CA ASN A 103 5.18 -23.76 -4.01
C ASN A 103 5.99 -24.81 -4.77
N MET A 104 5.33 -25.59 -5.64
CA MET A 104 6.02 -26.60 -6.44
C MET A 104 6.92 -26.02 -7.50
N ASN A 105 6.56 -24.89 -8.11
CA ASN A 105 7.43 -24.17 -9.03
C ASN A 105 8.76 -23.81 -8.36
N VAL A 106 8.71 -23.24 -7.17
CA VAL A 106 9.94 -22.94 -6.41
C VAL A 106 10.72 -24.20 -6.05
N ASN A 107 10.06 -25.27 -5.60
CA ASN A 107 10.70 -26.54 -5.27
C ASN A 107 11.41 -27.16 -6.49
N GLU A 108 10.74 -27.18 -7.64
CA GLU A 108 11.29 -27.72 -8.90
C GLU A 108 12.48 -26.90 -9.40
N VAL A 109 12.37 -25.56 -9.37
CA VAL A 109 13.47 -24.65 -9.75
C VAL A 109 14.68 -24.85 -8.84
N ILE A 110 14.49 -24.96 -7.53
CA ILE A 110 15.59 -25.20 -6.57
C ILE A 110 16.28 -26.52 -6.87
N ALA A 111 15.53 -27.61 -7.04
CA ALA A 111 16.11 -28.92 -7.27
C ALA A 111 16.87 -28.99 -8.61
N ASN A 112 16.27 -28.51 -9.69
CA ASN A 112 16.87 -28.52 -11.02
C ASN A 112 18.07 -27.57 -11.13
N ARG A 113 17.99 -26.37 -10.55
CA ARG A 113 19.12 -25.43 -10.53
C ARG A 113 20.28 -25.97 -9.71
N ALA A 114 20.01 -26.60 -8.57
CA ALA A 114 21.04 -27.27 -7.75
C ALA A 114 21.74 -28.38 -8.55
N HIS A 115 20.99 -29.21 -9.29
CA HIS A 115 21.58 -30.25 -10.14
C HIS A 115 22.57 -29.68 -11.15
N VAL A 116 22.21 -28.58 -11.82
CA VAL A 116 23.08 -27.90 -12.79
C VAL A 116 24.31 -27.28 -12.09
N LEU A 117 24.15 -26.68 -10.91
CA LEU A 117 25.27 -26.10 -10.14
C LEU A 117 26.29 -27.17 -9.68
N LEU A 118 25.84 -28.41 -9.53
CA LEU A 118 26.69 -29.56 -9.19
C LEU A 118 27.29 -30.26 -10.42
N GLY A 119 27.11 -29.69 -11.62
CA GLY A 119 27.66 -30.19 -12.88
C GLY A 119 26.78 -31.16 -13.65
N GLY A 120 25.55 -31.38 -13.19
CA GLY A 120 24.54 -32.20 -13.88
C GLY A 120 23.91 -31.48 -15.06
N LYS A 121 23.16 -32.23 -15.89
CA LYS A 121 22.37 -31.70 -16.99
C LYS A 121 20.88 -31.95 -16.75
N LEU A 122 20.03 -30.98 -17.10
CA LEU A 122 18.59 -31.06 -16.95
C LEU A 122 18.01 -32.29 -17.65
N GLY A 123 17.25 -33.10 -16.91
CA GLY A 123 16.63 -34.33 -17.40
C GLY A 123 17.59 -35.54 -17.54
N GLU A 124 18.84 -35.43 -17.11
CA GLU A 124 19.83 -36.50 -17.16
C GLU A 124 20.45 -36.76 -15.75
N GLY A 125 20.67 -38.04 -15.46
CA GLY A 125 21.36 -38.48 -14.21
C GLY A 125 20.52 -38.39 -12.95
N ASP A 126 21.13 -38.78 -11.82
CA ASP A 126 20.49 -38.75 -10.52
C ASP A 126 20.67 -37.36 -9.87
N MET A 127 19.58 -36.80 -9.36
CA MET A 127 19.58 -35.50 -8.68
C MET A 127 19.87 -35.67 -7.19
N LEU A 128 20.72 -34.80 -6.62
CA LEU A 128 20.95 -34.77 -5.17
C LEU A 128 19.67 -34.37 -4.41
N LEU A 129 18.85 -33.47 -4.97
CA LEU A 129 17.64 -32.97 -4.35
C LEU A 129 16.40 -33.49 -5.04
N ASN A 130 15.44 -33.99 -4.24
CA ASN A 130 14.07 -34.21 -4.69
C ASN A 130 13.20 -33.01 -4.30
N PRO A 131 12.40 -32.44 -5.24
CA PRO A 131 11.53 -31.30 -4.95
C PRO A 131 10.58 -31.50 -3.78
N ASN A 132 9.99 -32.71 -3.62
CA ASN A 132 9.03 -33.03 -2.57
C ASN A 132 9.72 -33.48 -1.27
N ASP A 133 10.71 -34.38 -1.36
CA ASP A 133 11.27 -35.05 -0.18
C ASP A 133 12.35 -34.21 0.52
N ASP A 134 13.05 -33.35 -0.21
CA ASP A 134 14.14 -32.55 0.31
C ASP A 134 13.78 -31.05 0.40
N VAL A 135 13.38 -30.43 -0.71
CA VAL A 135 13.09 -28.99 -0.73
C VAL A 135 11.81 -28.67 0.02
N ASN A 136 10.80 -29.53 -0.08
CA ASN A 136 9.52 -29.38 0.63
C ASN A 136 9.48 -30.12 1.98
N LYS A 137 10.60 -30.59 2.49
CA LYS A 137 10.66 -31.36 3.76
C LYS A 137 10.04 -30.59 4.92
N SER A 138 9.20 -31.25 5.71
CA SER A 138 8.45 -30.70 6.85
C SER A 138 7.45 -29.58 6.48
N GLN A 139 7.00 -29.54 5.23
CA GLN A 139 6.15 -28.46 4.70
C GLN A 139 4.95 -29.04 3.94
N SER A 140 3.92 -28.21 3.78
CA SER A 140 2.84 -28.34 2.81
C SER A 140 2.70 -27.03 2.05
N SER A 141 2.15 -27.04 0.84
CA SER A 141 1.75 -25.79 0.17
C SER A 141 0.73 -25.00 0.98
N ASN A 142 -0.03 -25.67 1.84
CA ASN A 142 -1.06 -25.05 2.67
C ASN A 142 -0.49 -24.13 3.75
N ASP A 143 0.70 -24.41 4.27
CA ASP A 143 1.40 -23.55 5.24
C ASP A 143 2.52 -22.70 4.62
N THR A 144 3.11 -23.12 3.49
CA THR A 144 4.19 -22.37 2.84
C THR A 144 3.68 -21.11 2.11
N TYR A 145 2.59 -21.23 1.33
CA TYR A 145 2.09 -20.08 0.57
C TYR A 145 1.61 -18.94 1.48
N PRO A 146 0.78 -19.16 2.53
CA PRO A 146 0.41 -18.09 3.44
C PRO A 146 1.61 -17.48 4.17
N THR A 147 2.62 -18.29 4.48
CA THR A 147 3.88 -17.79 5.06
C THR A 147 4.60 -16.86 4.07
N ALA A 148 4.78 -17.26 2.82
CA ALA A 148 5.38 -16.41 1.78
C ALA A 148 4.54 -15.14 1.56
N MET A 149 3.22 -15.22 1.58
CA MET A 149 2.30 -14.09 1.49
C MET A 149 2.52 -13.09 2.64
N HIS A 150 2.58 -13.56 3.89
CA HIS A 150 2.84 -12.72 5.06
C HIS A 150 4.23 -12.05 4.99
N ILE A 151 5.28 -12.80 4.60
CA ILE A 151 6.62 -12.24 4.43
C ILE A 151 6.63 -11.12 3.38
N ALA A 152 6.04 -11.36 2.22
CA ALA A 152 5.98 -10.40 1.12
C ALA A 152 5.18 -9.14 1.50
N CYS A 153 3.98 -9.33 2.09
CA CYS A 153 3.11 -8.24 2.51
C CYS A 153 3.76 -7.37 3.60
N TYR A 154 4.31 -8.00 4.64
CA TYR A 154 5.03 -7.29 5.71
C TYR A 154 6.18 -6.47 5.16
N LYS A 155 7.05 -7.11 4.37
CA LYS A 155 8.20 -6.44 3.76
C LYS A 155 7.79 -5.24 2.91
N MET A 156 6.78 -5.39 2.05
CA MET A 156 6.28 -4.30 1.19
C MET A 156 5.81 -3.11 2.02
N VAL A 157 5.04 -3.36 3.09
CA VAL A 157 4.54 -2.30 3.97
C VAL A 157 5.67 -1.53 4.64
N VAL A 158 6.67 -2.22 5.22
CA VAL A 158 7.74 -1.55 5.98
C VAL A 158 8.84 -0.94 5.12
N THR A 159 9.05 -1.47 3.91
CA THR A 159 10.14 -0.97 3.04
C THR A 159 9.67 0.03 1.99
N LYS A 160 8.38 0.09 1.67
CA LYS A 160 7.85 0.94 0.61
C LYS A 160 6.67 1.81 1.06
N THR A 161 5.63 1.21 1.60
CA THR A 161 4.39 1.95 1.94
C THR A 161 4.63 2.96 3.05
N ILE A 162 5.12 2.52 4.20
CA ILE A 162 5.37 3.40 5.36
C ILE A 162 6.35 4.53 5.00
N PRO A 163 7.54 4.26 4.41
CA PRO A 163 8.47 5.32 4.05
C PRO A 163 7.89 6.35 3.07
N GLY A 164 7.11 5.92 2.06
CA GLY A 164 6.48 6.83 1.11
C GLY A 164 5.45 7.75 1.77
N VAL A 165 4.60 7.21 2.64
CA VAL A 165 3.62 8.01 3.39
C VAL A 165 4.31 8.96 4.38
N GLU A 166 5.38 8.50 5.05
CA GLU A 166 6.16 9.34 5.95
C GLU A 166 6.83 10.52 5.23
N GLN A 167 7.37 10.30 4.05
CA GLN A 167 7.98 11.35 3.24
C GLN A 167 6.94 12.45 2.94
N LEU A 168 5.79 12.10 2.39
CA LEU A 168 4.71 13.04 2.10
C LEU A 168 4.22 13.76 3.37
N ARG A 169 4.00 13.01 4.47
CA ARG A 169 3.59 13.57 5.76
C ARG A 169 4.59 14.62 6.25
N ASN A 170 5.90 14.35 6.14
CA ASN A 170 6.95 15.27 6.60
C ASN A 170 6.95 16.58 5.79
N THR A 171 6.79 16.50 4.47
CA THR A 171 6.67 17.67 3.59
C THR A 171 5.45 18.51 3.94
N LEU A 172 4.28 17.88 4.08
CA LEU A 172 3.05 18.59 4.47
C LEU A 172 3.14 19.20 5.87
N GLN A 173 3.84 18.55 6.80
CA GLN A 173 4.10 19.09 8.13
C GLN A 173 4.96 20.35 8.08
N LYS A 174 6.01 20.36 7.24
CA LYS A 174 6.82 21.53 7.03
C LYS A 174 6.00 22.66 6.41
N LYS A 175 5.25 22.39 5.34
CA LYS A 175 4.37 23.37 4.69
C LYS A 175 3.31 23.91 5.65
N SER A 176 2.76 23.07 6.54
CA SER A 176 1.85 23.52 7.58
C SER A 176 2.50 24.56 8.52
N ALA A 177 3.73 24.32 8.94
CA ALA A 177 4.46 25.27 9.78
C ALA A 177 4.80 26.56 9.02
N ASP A 178 5.28 26.43 7.77
CA ASP A 178 5.67 27.60 6.94
C ASP A 178 4.48 28.52 6.64
N PHE A 179 3.25 27.99 6.55
CA PHE A 179 2.05 28.74 6.17
C PHE A 179 1.10 28.99 7.34
N MET A 180 1.56 28.88 8.59
CA MET A 180 0.72 29.04 9.77
C MET A 180 0.14 30.46 9.90
N GLU A 181 0.85 31.46 9.39
CA GLU A 181 0.42 32.87 9.40
C GLU A 181 -0.41 33.28 8.17
N VAL A 182 -0.63 32.37 7.21
CA VAL A 182 -1.35 32.66 5.97
C VAL A 182 -2.85 32.49 6.19
N VAL A 183 -3.55 33.56 6.54
CA VAL A 183 -5.00 33.57 6.77
C VAL A 183 -5.76 33.50 5.47
N LYS A 184 -6.65 32.54 5.34
CA LYS A 184 -7.52 32.29 4.17
C LYS A 184 -8.97 32.06 4.61
N ILE A 185 -9.89 32.01 3.65
CA ILE A 185 -11.27 31.60 3.92
C ILE A 185 -11.34 30.08 4.16
N GLY A 186 -11.98 29.70 5.25
CA GLY A 186 -12.45 28.33 5.44
C GLY A 186 -13.67 28.06 4.57
N ARG A 187 -13.91 26.78 4.25
CA ARG A 187 -15.10 26.33 3.52
C ARG A 187 -15.71 25.11 4.17
N THR A 188 -17.03 25.14 4.31
CA THR A 188 -17.85 23.98 4.68
C THR A 188 -18.98 23.85 3.66
N HIS A 189 -19.31 22.63 3.24
CA HIS A 189 -20.26 22.37 2.14
C HIS A 189 -19.90 23.07 0.83
N LEU A 190 -18.62 23.38 0.60
CA LEU A 190 -18.11 24.22 -0.50
C LEU A 190 -18.59 25.69 -0.45
N MET A 191 -19.19 26.09 0.65
CA MET A 191 -19.63 27.48 0.89
C MET A 191 -18.63 28.19 1.81
N ASP A 192 -18.55 29.51 1.68
CA ASP A 192 -17.71 30.34 2.52
C ASP A 192 -18.01 30.14 4.01
N ALA A 193 -16.97 29.98 4.80
CA ALA A 193 -17.03 29.86 6.25
C ALA A 193 -16.10 30.89 6.93
N THR A 194 -15.93 30.77 8.23
CA THR A 194 -14.99 31.63 8.97
C THR A 194 -13.55 31.37 8.55
N PRO A 195 -12.64 32.35 8.74
CA PRO A 195 -11.24 32.18 8.39
C PRO A 195 -10.56 31.02 9.09
N VAL A 196 -9.59 30.44 8.40
CA VAL A 196 -8.57 29.51 8.91
C VAL A 196 -7.21 29.97 8.39
N THR A 197 -6.11 29.40 8.88
CA THR A 197 -4.84 29.54 8.18
C THR A 197 -4.60 28.39 7.21
N LEU A 198 -3.82 28.60 6.14
CA LEU A 198 -3.41 27.53 5.26
C LEU A 198 -2.60 26.47 6.02
N GLY A 199 -1.79 26.88 6.99
CA GLY A 199 -1.09 25.98 7.88
C GLY A 199 -2.00 25.10 8.72
N GLN A 200 -3.10 25.64 9.27
CA GLN A 200 -4.12 24.88 10.00
C GLN A 200 -4.80 23.84 9.09
N GLU A 201 -5.14 24.23 7.86
CA GLU A 201 -5.74 23.31 6.88
C GLU A 201 -4.82 22.14 6.56
N LEU A 202 -3.54 22.43 6.25
CA LEU A 202 -2.52 21.39 6.01
C LEU A 202 -2.25 20.53 7.25
N SER A 203 -2.33 21.08 8.45
CA SER A 203 -2.17 20.31 9.70
C SER A 203 -3.21 19.19 9.85
N GLY A 204 -4.41 19.41 9.32
CA GLY A 204 -5.46 18.40 9.26
C GLY A 204 -5.05 17.20 8.39
N TYR A 205 -4.38 17.46 7.25
CA TYR A 205 -3.86 16.40 6.38
C TYR A 205 -2.72 15.63 7.05
N VAL A 206 -1.82 16.33 7.72
CA VAL A 206 -0.74 15.71 8.53
C VAL A 206 -1.33 14.77 9.59
N ALA A 207 -2.35 15.21 10.29
CA ALA A 207 -3.03 14.40 11.31
C ALA A 207 -3.66 13.13 10.71
N GLN A 208 -4.30 13.23 9.54
CA GLN A 208 -4.85 12.06 8.82
C GLN A 208 -3.76 11.05 8.46
N LEU A 209 -2.62 11.51 7.93
CA LEU A 209 -1.50 10.63 7.57
C LEU A 209 -0.85 10.00 8.82
N ASN A 210 -0.70 10.74 9.92
CA ASN A 210 -0.23 10.19 11.20
C ASN A 210 -1.15 9.08 11.73
N HIS A 211 -2.47 9.27 11.63
CA HIS A 211 -3.43 8.24 12.02
C HIS A 211 -3.33 7.01 11.12
N GLY A 212 -3.18 7.21 9.81
CA GLY A 212 -3.01 6.13 8.85
C GLY A 212 -1.72 5.33 9.09
N LEU A 213 -0.59 6.00 9.31
CA LEU A 213 0.69 5.38 9.67
C LEU A 213 0.59 4.55 10.95
N ARG A 214 -0.04 5.11 11.98
CA ARG A 214 -0.27 4.39 13.24
C ARG A 214 -1.17 3.17 13.04
N ALA A 215 -2.27 3.31 12.30
CA ALA A 215 -3.16 2.18 12.01
C ALA A 215 -2.42 1.07 11.26
N THR A 216 -1.64 1.42 10.23
CA THR A 216 -0.81 0.46 9.48
C THR A 216 0.23 -0.21 10.37
N GLY A 217 0.94 0.56 11.20
CA GLY A 217 1.92 0.01 12.15
C GLY A 217 1.32 -0.98 13.14
N ASN A 218 0.10 -0.73 13.61
CA ASN A 218 -0.58 -1.63 14.55
C ASN A 218 -0.91 -3.00 13.97
N THR A 219 -1.08 -3.13 12.65
CA THR A 219 -1.39 -4.41 11.99
C THR A 219 -0.17 -5.31 11.81
N LEU A 220 1.04 -4.76 11.95
CA LEU A 220 2.28 -5.49 11.68
C LEU A 220 2.49 -6.66 12.64
N ALA A 221 2.03 -6.58 13.87
CA ALA A 221 2.13 -7.67 14.84
C ALA A 221 1.39 -8.92 14.35
N HIS A 222 0.13 -8.75 13.90
CA HIS A 222 -0.66 -9.86 13.36
C HIS A 222 -0.09 -10.36 12.01
N LEU A 223 0.32 -9.44 11.14
CA LEU A 223 0.93 -9.80 9.85
C LEU A 223 2.28 -10.53 10.00
N SER A 224 2.95 -10.41 11.15
CA SER A 224 4.22 -11.11 11.44
C SER A 224 4.05 -12.59 11.83
N GLU A 225 2.83 -13.05 12.10
CA GLU A 225 2.55 -14.42 12.52
C GLU A 225 2.52 -15.38 11.33
N LEU A 226 3.38 -16.43 11.38
CA LEU A 226 3.60 -17.33 10.26
C LEU A 226 2.92 -18.69 10.41
N ALA A 227 2.25 -19.14 9.36
CA ALA A 227 1.56 -20.43 9.29
C ALA A 227 2.50 -21.64 9.26
N LEU A 228 3.75 -21.45 8.84
CA LEU A 228 4.72 -22.52 8.59
C LEU A 228 4.92 -23.41 9.82
N GLY A 229 4.88 -24.71 9.62
CA GLY A 229 4.86 -25.74 10.66
C GLY A 229 3.46 -26.33 10.94
N GLY A 230 2.38 -25.72 10.40
CA GLY A 230 1.04 -26.29 10.45
C GLY A 230 0.83 -27.46 9.48
N THR A 231 1.65 -27.52 8.45
CA THR A 231 1.59 -28.49 7.34
C THR A 231 0.22 -28.53 6.64
N ALA A 232 -0.41 -29.69 6.53
CA ALA A 232 -1.61 -29.89 5.70
C ALA A 232 -2.87 -29.19 6.24
N VAL A 233 -3.11 -29.28 7.57
CA VAL A 233 -4.37 -28.85 8.22
C VAL A 233 -4.15 -28.13 9.56
N GLY A 234 -2.91 -27.84 9.94
CA GLY A 234 -2.59 -27.15 11.20
C GLY A 234 -2.00 -28.04 12.30
N THR A 235 -2.00 -29.37 12.11
CA THR A 235 -1.53 -30.34 13.13
C THR A 235 -0.03 -30.52 13.16
N GLY A 236 0.71 -30.01 12.15
CA GLY A 236 2.16 -30.20 12.06
C GLY A 236 2.59 -31.62 11.73
N ILE A 237 1.76 -32.40 11.08
CA ILE A 237 2.08 -33.79 10.71
C ILE A 237 3.40 -33.83 9.89
N ASN A 238 4.26 -34.80 10.20
CA ASN A 238 5.58 -35.02 9.57
C ASN A 238 6.62 -33.92 9.82
N THR A 239 6.41 -33.04 10.80
CA THR A 239 7.44 -32.10 11.25
C THR A 239 8.21 -32.64 12.45
N PRO A 240 9.52 -32.39 12.59
CA PRO A 240 10.23 -32.67 13.82
C PRO A 240 9.81 -31.68 14.93
N LYS A 241 9.93 -32.11 16.17
CA LYS A 241 9.60 -31.26 17.33
C LYS A 241 10.42 -29.98 17.33
N GLY A 242 9.76 -28.83 17.52
CA GLY A 242 10.39 -27.49 17.55
C GLY A 242 10.58 -26.86 16.16
N TYR A 243 10.09 -27.49 15.11
CA TYR A 243 10.23 -26.98 13.74
C TYR A 243 9.56 -25.61 13.54
N SER A 244 8.34 -25.44 14.03
CA SER A 244 7.55 -24.20 13.84
C SER A 244 8.26 -22.97 14.37
N GLU A 245 8.81 -23.08 15.59
CA GLU A 245 9.50 -21.99 16.25
C GLU A 245 10.85 -21.70 15.58
N LEU A 246 11.61 -22.77 15.28
CA LEU A 246 12.92 -22.63 14.68
C LEU A 246 12.88 -22.06 13.26
N VAL A 247 11.92 -22.51 12.43
CA VAL A 247 11.80 -22.01 11.06
C VAL A 247 11.35 -20.54 11.04
N ALA A 248 10.44 -20.13 11.92
CA ALA A 248 10.04 -18.72 12.05
C ALA A 248 11.23 -17.85 12.51
N GLN A 249 12.04 -18.34 13.46
CA GLN A 249 13.27 -17.67 13.87
C GLN A 249 14.26 -17.52 12.70
N LYS A 250 14.43 -18.56 11.88
CA LYS A 250 15.31 -18.49 10.69
C LYS A 250 14.76 -17.55 9.61
N ILE A 251 13.44 -17.48 9.42
CA ILE A 251 12.82 -16.49 8.53
C ILE A 251 13.10 -15.07 9.05
N ALA A 252 12.94 -14.83 10.36
CA ALA A 252 13.25 -13.54 10.96
C ALA A 252 14.73 -13.15 10.78
N GLU A 253 15.64 -14.11 10.97
CA GLU A 253 17.09 -13.91 10.77
C GLU A 253 17.41 -13.54 9.31
N PHE A 254 16.94 -14.31 8.33
CA PHE A 254 17.30 -14.09 6.92
C PHE A 254 16.58 -12.90 6.28
N SER A 255 15.42 -12.52 6.78
CA SER A 255 14.68 -11.34 6.32
C SER A 255 15.06 -10.05 7.05
N ASN A 256 15.70 -10.16 8.22
CA ASN A 256 15.92 -9.07 9.19
C ASN A 256 14.58 -8.38 9.57
N LEU A 257 13.51 -9.16 9.73
CA LEU A 257 12.16 -8.71 10.10
C LEU A 257 11.64 -9.56 11.27
N PRO A 258 10.76 -9.03 12.14
CA PRO A 258 10.40 -9.65 13.41
C PRO A 258 9.30 -10.72 13.26
N PHE A 259 9.47 -11.68 12.36
CA PHE A 259 8.53 -12.77 12.19
C PHE A 259 8.54 -13.75 13.37
N VAL A 260 7.35 -14.24 13.69
CA VAL A 260 7.10 -15.23 14.75
C VAL A 260 6.23 -16.36 14.24
N THR A 261 6.26 -17.50 14.91
CA THR A 261 5.33 -18.59 14.61
C THR A 261 3.93 -18.21 15.05
N ALA A 262 2.91 -18.45 14.20
CA ALA A 262 1.52 -18.19 14.56
C ALA A 262 1.12 -19.02 15.80
N PRO A 263 0.44 -18.43 16.78
CA PRO A 263 0.03 -19.12 18.00
C PRO A 263 -1.01 -20.21 17.74
N ASN A 264 -1.77 -20.06 16.65
CA ASN A 264 -2.77 -21.05 16.23
C ASN A 264 -2.59 -21.37 14.74
N LYS A 265 -2.11 -22.59 14.44
CA LYS A 265 -1.87 -23.01 13.06
C LYS A 265 -3.16 -23.34 12.28
N PHE A 266 -4.24 -23.65 12.97
CA PHE A 266 -5.54 -23.93 12.32
C PHE A 266 -6.12 -22.62 11.75
N GLU A 267 -6.10 -21.55 12.53
CA GLU A 267 -6.50 -20.22 12.07
C GLU A 267 -5.58 -19.74 10.94
N ALA A 268 -4.26 -19.86 11.10
CA ALA A 268 -3.28 -19.37 10.15
C ALA A 268 -3.35 -20.03 8.75
N LEU A 269 -3.94 -21.26 8.65
CA LEU A 269 -4.18 -21.94 7.38
C LEU A 269 -5.57 -21.64 6.81
N ALA A 270 -6.58 -21.57 7.68
CA ALA A 270 -7.99 -21.49 7.30
C ALA A 270 -8.54 -20.07 7.16
N ALA A 271 -7.86 -19.08 7.74
CA ALA A 271 -8.20 -17.67 7.66
C ALA A 271 -6.96 -16.82 7.37
N HIS A 272 -7.18 -15.63 6.84
CA HIS A 272 -6.10 -14.66 6.54
C HIS A 272 -6.47 -13.28 7.09
N ASP A 273 -6.95 -13.26 8.33
CA ASP A 273 -7.43 -12.06 9.01
C ASP A 273 -6.32 -11.01 9.15
N GLY A 274 -5.06 -11.42 9.34
CA GLY A 274 -3.92 -10.50 9.35
C GLY A 274 -3.72 -9.73 8.04
N VAL A 275 -4.00 -10.36 6.89
CA VAL A 275 -3.96 -9.71 5.57
C VAL A 275 -5.16 -8.78 5.39
N VAL A 276 -6.36 -9.20 5.81
CA VAL A 276 -7.58 -8.39 5.74
C VAL A 276 -7.45 -7.15 6.63
N GLU A 277 -6.99 -7.31 7.87
CA GLU A 277 -6.74 -6.23 8.83
C GLU A 277 -5.73 -5.21 8.27
N ALA A 278 -4.59 -5.68 7.80
CA ALA A 278 -3.54 -4.83 7.27
C ALA A 278 -4.01 -4.07 6.02
N HIS A 279 -4.75 -4.71 5.12
CA HIS A 279 -5.31 -4.03 3.95
C HIS A 279 -6.40 -3.03 4.33
N GLY A 280 -7.18 -3.28 5.37
CA GLY A 280 -8.13 -2.33 5.94
C GLY A 280 -7.44 -1.01 6.37
N ALA A 281 -6.23 -1.10 6.92
CA ALA A 281 -5.41 0.08 7.24
C ALA A 281 -4.89 0.79 5.96
N LEU A 282 -4.50 0.05 4.93
CA LEU A 282 -4.13 0.64 3.63
C LEU A 282 -5.32 1.35 2.98
N LYS A 283 -6.53 0.78 3.06
CA LYS A 283 -7.76 1.45 2.61
C LYS A 283 -8.00 2.76 3.36
N MET A 284 -7.81 2.78 4.69
CA MET A 284 -7.92 4.02 5.48
C MET A 284 -6.94 5.09 4.98
N LEU A 285 -5.68 4.73 4.68
CA LEU A 285 -4.72 5.64 4.05
C LEU A 285 -5.23 6.16 2.71
N ALA A 286 -5.75 5.29 1.85
CA ALA A 286 -6.29 5.67 0.55
C ALA A 286 -7.46 6.66 0.68
N VAL A 287 -8.35 6.49 1.66
CA VAL A 287 -9.44 7.45 1.94
C VAL A 287 -8.88 8.83 2.30
N SER A 288 -7.87 8.89 3.17
CA SER A 288 -7.22 10.14 3.57
C SER A 288 -6.49 10.80 2.39
N LEU A 289 -5.70 10.05 1.65
CA LEU A 289 -4.95 10.53 0.47
C LEU A 289 -5.88 11.07 -0.62
N ASN A 290 -7.00 10.40 -0.85
CA ASN A 290 -8.00 10.86 -1.82
C ASN A 290 -8.59 12.21 -1.43
N LYS A 291 -8.91 12.43 -0.16
CA LYS A 291 -9.38 13.72 0.35
C LYS A 291 -8.31 14.79 0.20
N ILE A 292 -7.08 14.51 0.59
CA ILE A 292 -5.95 15.45 0.49
C ILE A 292 -5.73 15.88 -0.97
N ALA A 293 -5.67 14.94 -1.91
CA ALA A 293 -5.48 15.24 -3.32
C ALA A 293 -6.64 16.07 -3.91
N ASN A 294 -7.88 15.77 -3.52
CA ASN A 294 -9.05 16.52 -3.97
C ASN A 294 -9.06 17.96 -3.45
N ASP A 295 -8.73 18.19 -2.19
CA ASP A 295 -8.68 19.53 -1.63
C ASP A 295 -7.56 20.35 -2.28
N ILE A 296 -6.37 19.78 -2.43
CA ILE A 296 -5.22 20.46 -3.05
C ILE A 296 -5.53 20.88 -4.49
N ARG A 297 -6.07 19.96 -5.32
CA ARG A 297 -6.40 20.32 -6.71
C ARG A 297 -7.54 21.33 -6.80
N MET A 298 -8.47 21.33 -5.86
CA MET A 298 -9.57 22.29 -5.82
C MET A 298 -9.05 23.69 -5.44
N MET A 299 -8.18 23.80 -4.43
CA MET A 299 -7.54 25.06 -4.06
C MET A 299 -6.68 25.64 -5.19
N ALA A 300 -6.03 24.76 -5.98
CA ALA A 300 -5.21 25.15 -7.13
C ALA A 300 -6.02 25.37 -8.42
N SER A 301 -7.32 25.17 -8.41
CA SER A 301 -8.16 25.22 -9.61
C SER A 301 -8.19 26.60 -10.26
N GLY A 302 -8.21 26.62 -11.59
CA GLY A 302 -8.27 27.87 -12.36
C GLY A 302 -7.38 27.85 -13.59
N PRO A 303 -6.52 28.88 -13.77
CA PRO A 303 -6.07 29.92 -12.83
C PRO A 303 -7.06 31.08 -12.62
N ARG A 304 -7.97 31.37 -13.56
CA ARG A 304 -8.86 32.55 -13.47
C ARG A 304 -10.29 32.24 -13.11
N SER A 305 -10.79 31.05 -13.51
CA SER A 305 -12.19 30.65 -13.34
C SER A 305 -12.39 29.61 -12.22
N GLY A 306 -11.41 29.42 -11.37
CA GLY A 306 -11.47 28.52 -10.21
C GLY A 306 -11.12 29.24 -8.91
N ILE A 307 -10.77 28.46 -7.86
CA ILE A 307 -10.42 29.00 -6.55
C ILE A 307 -9.08 29.73 -6.61
N GLY A 308 -8.01 29.05 -7.05
CA GLY A 308 -6.70 29.64 -7.29
C GLY A 308 -5.97 30.15 -6.03
N GLU A 309 -6.23 29.58 -4.84
CA GLU A 309 -5.62 30.00 -3.58
C GLU A 309 -4.17 29.53 -3.40
N ILE A 310 -3.81 28.46 -4.09
CA ILE A 310 -2.44 27.92 -4.06
C ILE A 310 -1.94 27.71 -5.48
N PHE A 311 -0.62 27.73 -5.62
CA PHE A 311 0.09 27.23 -6.78
C PHE A 311 0.60 25.83 -6.49
N ILE A 312 0.62 24.97 -7.51
CA ILE A 312 1.25 23.65 -7.52
C ILE A 312 2.20 23.59 -8.74
N PRO A 313 3.22 22.71 -8.72
CA PRO A 313 4.16 22.58 -9.84
C PRO A 313 3.48 22.26 -11.17
N GLU A 314 4.01 22.85 -12.23
CA GLU A 314 3.67 22.58 -13.62
C GLU A 314 4.62 21.50 -14.16
N ASN A 315 4.14 20.26 -14.29
CA ASN A 315 5.02 19.14 -14.62
C ASN A 315 5.02 18.79 -16.11
N GLU A 316 3.91 19.08 -16.82
CA GLU A 316 3.75 18.74 -18.24
C GLU A 316 2.65 19.58 -18.91
N PRO A 317 2.65 19.71 -20.26
CA PRO A 317 1.55 20.33 -20.99
C PRO A 317 0.23 19.56 -20.76
N GLY A 318 -0.82 20.28 -20.38
CA GLY A 318 -2.10 19.68 -19.96
C GLY A 318 -3.12 19.48 -21.08
N SER A 319 -2.83 19.90 -22.33
CA SER A 319 -3.79 19.81 -23.43
C SER A 319 -3.09 19.80 -24.79
N SER A 320 -3.60 18.99 -25.71
CA SER A 320 -3.17 18.94 -27.11
C SER A 320 -3.73 20.08 -27.98
N ILE A 321 -4.79 20.78 -27.52
CA ILE A 321 -5.50 21.82 -28.31
C ILE A 321 -5.67 23.15 -27.56
N MET A 322 -5.36 23.21 -26.26
CA MET A 322 -5.41 24.44 -25.45
C MET A 322 -4.00 24.84 -25.02
N PRO A 323 -3.30 25.69 -25.77
CA PRO A 323 -1.92 26.08 -25.46
C PRO A 323 -1.80 26.74 -24.08
N GLY A 324 -0.82 26.30 -23.28
CA GLY A 324 -0.57 26.85 -21.95
C GLY A 324 -1.48 26.32 -20.84
N LYS A 325 -2.38 25.37 -21.13
CA LYS A 325 -3.15 24.69 -20.09
C LYS A 325 -2.28 23.69 -19.34
N VAL A 326 -2.32 23.75 -18.02
CA VAL A 326 -1.66 22.79 -17.13
C VAL A 326 -2.70 22.14 -16.23
N ASN A 327 -2.59 20.84 -16.00
CA ASN A 327 -3.52 20.06 -15.19
C ASN A 327 -2.87 19.64 -13.86
N PRO A 328 -3.66 19.39 -12.80
CA PRO A 328 -3.16 18.88 -11.52
C PRO A 328 -2.92 17.37 -11.58
N THR A 329 -2.04 16.92 -12.49
CA THR A 329 -1.88 15.50 -12.87
C THR A 329 -1.46 14.59 -11.73
N GLN A 330 -0.66 15.08 -10.79
CA GLN A 330 -0.28 14.32 -9.60
C GLN A 330 -1.50 14.05 -8.68
N CYS A 331 -2.39 15.02 -8.54
CA CYS A 331 -3.64 14.83 -7.80
C CYS A 331 -4.56 13.80 -8.50
N GLU A 332 -4.60 13.83 -9.83
CA GLU A 332 -5.38 12.88 -10.61
C GLU A 332 -4.83 11.46 -10.44
N ALA A 333 -3.51 11.27 -10.59
CA ALA A 333 -2.85 9.99 -10.40
C ALA A 333 -3.09 9.42 -8.99
N LEU A 334 -2.92 10.24 -7.95
CA LEU A 334 -3.11 9.82 -6.57
C LEU A 334 -4.57 9.39 -6.31
N THR A 335 -5.57 10.12 -6.85
CA THR A 335 -6.98 9.73 -6.68
C THR A 335 -7.31 8.42 -7.42
N MET A 336 -6.70 8.15 -8.59
CA MET A 336 -6.85 6.86 -9.28
C MET A 336 -6.23 5.71 -8.49
N VAL A 337 -5.05 5.90 -7.90
CA VAL A 337 -4.44 4.92 -6.99
C VAL A 337 -5.35 4.62 -5.81
N CYS A 338 -5.90 5.65 -5.17
CA CYS A 338 -6.84 5.48 -4.05
C CYS A 338 -8.08 4.65 -4.46
N ALA A 339 -8.63 4.90 -5.63
CA ALA A 339 -9.77 4.13 -6.15
C ALA A 339 -9.40 2.65 -6.37
N GLN A 340 -8.21 2.37 -6.94
CA GLN A 340 -7.72 1.01 -7.13
C GLN A 340 -7.55 0.28 -5.79
N VAL A 341 -6.94 0.92 -4.80
CA VAL A 341 -6.76 0.34 -3.44
C VAL A 341 -8.11 0.01 -2.80
N MET A 342 -9.11 0.87 -2.92
CA MET A 342 -10.46 0.61 -2.42
C MET A 342 -11.12 -0.59 -3.15
N GLY A 343 -10.90 -0.72 -4.45
CA GLY A 343 -11.37 -1.88 -5.23
C GLY A 343 -10.67 -3.17 -4.80
N ASN A 344 -9.36 -3.13 -4.58
CA ASN A 344 -8.58 -4.27 -4.08
C ASN A 344 -9.04 -4.72 -2.69
N ASP A 345 -9.46 -3.79 -1.83
CA ASP A 345 -10.00 -4.10 -0.50
C ASP A 345 -11.25 -4.98 -0.57
N VAL A 346 -12.11 -4.74 -1.54
CA VAL A 346 -13.29 -5.58 -1.78
C VAL A 346 -12.88 -7.01 -2.13
N ALA A 347 -11.91 -7.17 -3.04
CA ALA A 347 -11.41 -8.49 -3.44
C ALA A 347 -10.77 -9.24 -2.27
N ILE A 348 -9.97 -8.55 -1.44
CA ILE A 348 -9.32 -9.11 -0.25
C ILE A 348 -10.35 -9.49 0.80
N THR A 349 -11.34 -8.63 1.07
CA THR A 349 -12.42 -8.90 2.02
C THR A 349 -13.21 -10.15 1.62
N ILE A 350 -13.61 -10.22 0.34
CA ILE A 350 -14.30 -11.41 -0.19
C ILE A 350 -13.41 -12.66 -0.05
N GLY A 351 -12.12 -12.55 -0.44
CA GLY A 351 -11.16 -13.64 -0.29
C GLY A 351 -11.02 -14.11 1.17
N GLY A 352 -11.00 -13.17 2.13
CA GLY A 352 -10.97 -13.50 3.56
C GLY A 352 -12.20 -14.26 4.06
N THR A 353 -13.38 -14.04 3.45
CA THR A 353 -14.61 -14.76 3.80
C THR A 353 -14.69 -16.17 3.21
N GLN A 354 -13.79 -16.51 2.31
CA GLN A 354 -13.77 -17.81 1.65
C GLN A 354 -12.91 -18.81 2.43
N GLY A 355 -13.09 -20.06 2.09
CA GLY A 355 -12.44 -21.16 2.79
C GLY A 355 -13.43 -21.99 3.55
N HIS A 356 -13.17 -23.29 3.56
CA HIS A 356 -14.02 -24.27 4.24
C HIS A 356 -13.13 -25.09 5.16
N TYR A 357 -13.53 -25.22 6.42
CA TYR A 357 -12.84 -25.99 7.44
C TYR A 357 -11.37 -25.52 7.62
N GLU A 358 -10.38 -26.31 7.24
CA GLU A 358 -8.98 -26.12 7.60
C GLU A 358 -8.15 -25.37 6.54
N LEU A 359 -8.77 -24.82 5.47
CA LEU A 359 -8.03 -24.10 4.44
C LEU A 359 -8.83 -22.99 3.77
N ASN A 360 -8.25 -21.81 3.71
CA ASN A 360 -8.64 -20.76 2.78
C ASN A 360 -7.92 -20.96 1.43
N ASP A 361 -8.67 -20.93 0.34
CA ASP A 361 -8.19 -21.19 -1.03
C ASP A 361 -8.30 -19.98 -1.97
N PHE A 362 -8.19 -18.74 -1.41
CA PHE A 362 -8.16 -17.47 -2.14
C PHE A 362 -6.82 -16.74 -2.01
N LYS A 363 -5.79 -17.40 -1.53
CA LYS A 363 -4.50 -16.79 -1.21
C LYS A 363 -3.83 -16.05 -2.38
N PRO A 364 -3.76 -16.58 -3.62
CA PRO A 364 -3.09 -15.87 -4.71
C PRO A 364 -3.72 -14.53 -5.06
N VAL A 365 -5.04 -14.43 -5.09
CA VAL A 365 -5.72 -13.15 -5.37
C VAL A 365 -5.58 -12.17 -4.21
N MET A 366 -5.62 -12.64 -2.97
CA MET A 366 -5.40 -11.79 -1.79
C MET A 366 -3.97 -11.22 -1.80
N ALA A 367 -2.97 -12.05 -2.05
CA ALA A 367 -1.57 -11.64 -2.12
C ALA A 367 -1.33 -10.59 -3.21
N ALA A 368 -1.82 -10.83 -4.43
CA ALA A 368 -1.64 -9.92 -5.56
C ALA A 368 -2.28 -8.55 -5.31
N ASN A 369 -3.52 -8.53 -4.81
CA ASN A 369 -4.23 -7.28 -4.52
C ASN A 369 -3.59 -6.50 -3.37
N PHE A 370 -3.10 -7.20 -2.32
CA PHE A 370 -2.41 -6.56 -1.21
C PHE A 370 -1.11 -5.90 -1.66
N LEU A 371 -0.26 -6.65 -2.34
CA LEU A 371 1.04 -6.17 -2.80
C LEU A 371 0.88 -4.99 -3.75
N GLN A 372 -0.06 -5.07 -4.71
CA GLN A 372 -0.37 -3.95 -5.60
C GLN A 372 -0.79 -2.70 -4.81
N SER A 373 -1.68 -2.84 -3.84
CA SER A 373 -2.14 -1.70 -3.03
C SER A 373 -1.02 -1.07 -2.23
N ALA A 374 -0.21 -1.89 -1.56
CA ALA A 374 0.89 -1.43 -0.72
C ALA A 374 1.99 -0.72 -1.54
N GLU A 375 2.33 -1.27 -2.71
CA GLU A 375 3.27 -0.66 -3.65
C GLU A 375 2.75 0.66 -4.18
N LEU A 376 1.52 0.68 -4.72
CA LEU A 376 0.93 1.87 -5.31
C LEU A 376 0.80 3.03 -4.32
N ILE A 377 0.45 2.77 -3.05
CA ILE A 377 0.39 3.81 -2.02
C ILE A 377 1.78 4.40 -1.79
N GLY A 378 2.80 3.56 -1.64
CA GLY A 378 4.17 4.03 -1.43
C GLY A 378 4.67 4.88 -2.59
N ASP A 379 4.57 4.38 -3.81
CA ASP A 379 5.01 5.08 -5.03
C ASP A 379 4.24 6.37 -5.27
N ALA A 380 2.92 6.34 -5.11
CA ALA A 380 2.08 7.51 -5.33
C ALA A 380 2.35 8.61 -4.30
N CYS A 381 2.61 8.26 -3.04
CA CYS A 381 2.99 9.23 -2.01
C CYS A 381 4.33 9.90 -2.33
N ILE A 382 5.34 9.16 -2.76
CA ILE A 382 6.64 9.70 -3.18
C ILE A 382 6.47 10.61 -4.39
N SER A 383 5.79 10.13 -5.43
CA SER A 383 5.55 10.90 -6.65
C SER A 383 4.78 12.20 -6.38
N PHE A 384 3.73 12.12 -5.57
CA PHE A 384 2.93 13.28 -5.17
C PHE A 384 3.74 14.26 -4.32
N ASP A 385 4.60 13.76 -3.44
CA ASP A 385 5.50 14.58 -2.64
C ASP A 385 6.46 15.37 -3.53
N GLU A 386 7.23 14.67 -4.36
CA GLU A 386 8.31 15.24 -5.17
C GLU A 386 7.79 16.19 -6.27
N HIS A 387 6.62 15.90 -6.84
CA HIS A 387 6.09 16.61 -8.02
C HIS A 387 4.85 17.46 -7.72
N CYS A 388 4.38 17.51 -6.49
CA CYS A 388 3.26 18.37 -6.09
C CYS A 388 3.48 19.02 -4.73
N ALA A 389 3.58 18.24 -3.64
CA ALA A 389 3.55 18.78 -2.28
C ALA A 389 4.71 19.73 -1.96
N VAL A 390 5.92 19.39 -2.37
CA VAL A 390 7.13 20.22 -2.18
C VAL A 390 6.96 21.61 -2.79
N GLY A 391 6.25 21.71 -3.91
CA GLY A 391 6.07 22.96 -4.66
C GLY A 391 4.76 23.70 -4.37
N ILE A 392 4.00 23.31 -3.36
CA ILE A 392 2.81 24.08 -2.95
C ILE A 392 3.23 25.43 -2.41
N GLU A 393 2.66 26.51 -2.97
CA GLU A 393 2.88 27.88 -2.54
C GLU A 393 1.56 28.65 -2.45
N PRO A 394 1.37 29.57 -1.45
CA PRO A 394 0.18 30.38 -1.36
C PRO A 394 0.11 31.41 -2.49
N ASN A 395 -1.07 31.58 -3.07
CA ASN A 395 -1.37 32.73 -3.91
C ASN A 395 -1.90 33.89 -3.05
N TYR A 396 -0.99 34.64 -2.46
CA TYR A 396 -1.32 35.70 -1.48
C TYR A 396 -2.35 36.69 -2.00
N THR A 397 -2.22 37.12 -3.27
CA THR A 397 -3.17 38.08 -3.88
C THR A 397 -4.58 37.48 -3.91
N ARG A 398 -4.69 36.24 -4.38
CA ARG A 398 -6.01 35.60 -4.48
C ARG A 398 -6.61 35.28 -3.10
N ILE A 399 -5.80 34.84 -2.17
CA ILE A 399 -6.20 34.61 -0.78
C ILE A 399 -6.75 35.91 -0.17
N GLU A 400 -6.05 37.02 -0.33
CA GLU A 400 -6.46 38.33 0.20
C GLU A 400 -7.78 38.82 -0.43
N GLU A 401 -7.94 38.68 -1.75
CA GLU A 401 -9.20 38.99 -2.45
C GLU A 401 -10.38 38.21 -1.88
N LEU A 402 -10.20 36.91 -1.68
CA LEU A 402 -11.27 36.04 -1.18
C LEU A 402 -11.62 36.32 0.29
N VAL A 403 -10.61 36.58 1.13
CA VAL A 403 -10.83 36.95 2.53
C VAL A 403 -11.59 38.26 2.62
N ASN A 404 -11.13 39.31 1.93
CA ASN A 404 -11.74 40.62 1.97
C ASN A 404 -13.16 40.65 1.38
N GLY A 405 -13.44 39.78 0.43
CA GLY A 405 -14.77 39.64 -0.19
C GLY A 405 -15.77 38.80 0.60
N SER A 406 -15.32 38.06 1.62
CA SER A 406 -16.17 37.12 2.36
C SER A 406 -17.17 37.81 3.26
N LEU A 407 -18.44 37.40 3.14
CA LEU A 407 -19.51 37.83 4.05
C LEU A 407 -19.44 37.14 5.41
N MET A 408 -18.69 36.08 5.55
CA MET A 408 -18.62 35.30 6.83
C MET A 408 -17.71 35.94 7.89
N LEU A 409 -16.95 36.98 7.51
CA LEU A 409 -16.23 37.82 8.46
C LEU A 409 -17.18 38.55 9.43
N VAL A 410 -18.44 38.71 9.07
CA VAL A 410 -19.51 39.28 9.93
C VAL A 410 -19.66 38.51 11.26
N THR A 411 -19.23 37.26 11.30
CA THR A 411 -19.27 36.42 12.53
C THR A 411 -18.51 37.05 13.69
N ALA A 412 -17.46 37.83 13.43
CA ALA A 412 -16.72 38.58 14.42
C ALA A 412 -17.62 39.61 15.18
N LEU A 413 -18.66 40.11 14.53
CA LEU A 413 -19.59 41.06 15.10
C LEU A 413 -20.65 40.45 16.04
N ASN A 414 -20.86 39.12 15.99
CA ASN A 414 -21.91 38.44 16.76
C ASN A 414 -21.84 38.75 18.27
N THR A 415 -20.64 38.79 18.83
CA THR A 415 -20.41 39.05 20.26
C THR A 415 -20.49 40.53 20.62
N LYS A 416 -20.52 41.43 19.64
CA LYS A 416 -20.53 42.88 19.82
C LYS A 416 -21.91 43.51 19.63
N ILE A 417 -22.57 43.15 18.52
CA ILE A 417 -23.85 43.73 18.12
C ILE A 417 -25.01 42.72 18.13
N GLY A 418 -24.72 41.45 18.34
CA GLY A 418 -25.70 40.36 18.34
C GLY A 418 -25.93 39.74 16.98
N TYR A 419 -26.35 38.47 16.98
CA TYR A 419 -26.50 37.63 15.78
C TYR A 419 -27.41 38.24 14.70
N TYR A 420 -28.55 38.79 15.09
CA TYR A 420 -29.56 39.30 14.13
C TYR A 420 -29.08 40.51 13.37
N LYS A 421 -28.39 41.47 14.02
CA LYS A 421 -27.81 42.65 13.39
C LYS A 421 -26.67 42.25 12.45
N ALA A 422 -25.81 41.31 12.87
CA ALA A 422 -24.77 40.77 12.05
C ALA A 422 -25.34 40.06 10.80
N ALA A 423 -26.41 39.28 10.96
CA ALA A 423 -27.11 38.64 9.84
C ALA A 423 -27.74 39.64 8.89
N GLU A 424 -28.29 40.76 9.38
CA GLU A 424 -28.83 41.84 8.56
C GLU A 424 -27.73 42.48 7.72
N ILE A 425 -26.57 42.78 8.30
CA ILE A 425 -25.41 43.33 7.58
C ILE A 425 -25.03 42.38 6.42
N ALA A 426 -24.81 41.10 6.68
CA ALA A 426 -24.42 40.13 5.68
C ALA A 426 -25.45 39.98 4.54
N LYS A 427 -26.73 39.83 4.88
CA LYS A 427 -27.81 39.71 3.89
C LYS A 427 -27.95 40.98 3.03
N THR A 428 -27.77 42.13 3.63
CA THR A 428 -27.87 43.41 2.91
C THR A 428 -26.66 43.60 2.00
N ALA A 429 -25.46 43.29 2.46
CA ALA A 429 -24.25 43.33 1.65
C ALA A 429 -24.36 42.39 0.45
N HIS A 430 -24.83 41.15 0.64
CA HIS A 430 -25.07 40.21 -0.44
C HIS A 430 -26.09 40.72 -1.45
N LYS A 431 -27.24 41.19 -0.98
CA LYS A 431 -28.33 41.68 -1.86
C LYS A 431 -27.90 42.91 -2.69
N ASN A 432 -27.10 43.79 -2.09
CA ASN A 432 -26.69 45.04 -2.74
C ASN A 432 -25.37 44.92 -3.51
N GLY A 433 -24.69 43.78 -3.44
CA GLY A 433 -23.35 43.60 -4.03
C GLY A 433 -22.28 44.52 -3.39
N THR A 434 -22.44 44.85 -2.10
CA THR A 434 -21.56 45.74 -1.34
C THR A 434 -20.74 44.97 -0.32
N THR A 435 -19.81 45.65 0.36
CA THR A 435 -18.98 45.03 1.43
C THR A 435 -19.70 45.03 2.79
N LEU A 436 -19.29 44.10 3.68
CA LEU A 436 -19.76 44.10 5.06
C LEU A 436 -19.53 45.44 5.74
N LYS A 437 -18.34 46.02 5.58
CA LYS A 437 -17.99 47.32 6.15
C LYS A 437 -18.94 48.42 5.70
N HIS A 438 -19.21 48.50 4.41
CA HIS A 438 -20.12 49.49 3.85
C HIS A 438 -21.52 49.39 4.49
N GLU A 439 -22.07 48.20 4.57
CA GLU A 439 -23.43 48.03 5.12
C GLU A 439 -23.50 48.18 6.66
N ALA A 440 -22.43 47.75 7.35
CA ALA A 440 -22.35 47.92 8.83
C ALA A 440 -22.37 49.39 9.24
N LEU A 441 -21.63 50.23 8.51
CA LEU A 441 -21.60 51.69 8.70
C LEU A 441 -22.91 52.34 8.25
N ARG A 442 -23.44 51.98 7.08
CA ARG A 442 -24.70 52.53 6.55
C ARG A 442 -25.89 52.23 7.46
N LEU A 443 -25.94 51.03 8.06
CA LEU A 443 -27.00 50.64 9.01
C LEU A 443 -26.80 51.27 10.42
N GLY A 444 -25.68 51.90 10.68
CA GLY A 444 -25.36 52.56 11.93
C GLY A 444 -25.16 51.61 13.10
N TYR A 445 -24.75 50.38 12.85
CA TYR A 445 -24.53 49.37 13.89
C TYR A 445 -23.15 49.42 14.50
N VAL A 446 -22.15 49.97 13.78
CA VAL A 446 -20.77 50.14 14.24
C VAL A 446 -20.17 51.42 13.64
N THR A 447 -19.17 51.98 14.28
CA THR A 447 -18.30 52.98 13.69
C THR A 447 -17.21 52.32 12.81
N GLU A 448 -16.49 53.12 12.05
CA GLU A 448 -15.39 52.63 11.24
C GLU A 448 -14.25 52.05 12.08
N GLU A 449 -13.93 52.75 13.19
CA GLU A 449 -12.93 52.29 14.16
C GLU A 449 -13.31 50.95 14.76
N GLU A 450 -14.57 50.81 15.24
CA GLU A 450 -15.10 49.57 15.81
C GLU A 450 -15.08 48.44 14.81
N TYR A 451 -15.47 48.68 13.54
CA TYR A 451 -15.44 47.69 12.50
C TYR A 451 -14.02 47.20 12.25
N ASN A 452 -13.05 48.11 12.06
CA ASN A 452 -11.66 47.76 11.78
C ASN A 452 -10.99 47.05 12.98
N GLU A 453 -11.37 47.36 14.21
CA GLU A 453 -10.84 46.67 15.39
C GLU A 453 -11.43 45.28 15.57
N TRP A 454 -12.75 45.10 15.32
CA TRP A 454 -13.46 43.88 15.65
C TRP A 454 -13.44 42.86 14.50
N VAL A 455 -13.43 43.32 13.25
CA VAL A 455 -13.43 42.46 12.07
C VAL A 455 -12.00 42.32 11.54
N ASP A 456 -11.18 41.59 12.29
CA ASP A 456 -9.81 41.25 11.92
C ASP A 456 -9.70 39.74 11.68
N PRO A 457 -9.54 39.29 10.42
CA PRO A 457 -9.46 37.86 10.10
C PRO A 457 -8.39 37.11 10.89
N LYS A 458 -7.27 37.79 11.25
CA LYS A 458 -6.20 37.18 12.05
C LYS A 458 -6.62 36.81 13.47
N LYS A 459 -7.60 37.53 14.03
CA LYS A 459 -8.16 37.25 15.37
C LYS A 459 -9.25 36.19 15.33
N MET A 460 -9.66 35.73 14.14
CA MET A 460 -10.75 34.78 13.95
C MET A 460 -10.26 33.33 13.80
N VAL A 461 -8.97 33.09 13.68
CA VAL A 461 -8.37 31.75 13.43
C VAL A 461 -8.09 30.94 14.71
N GLY A 462 -8.50 31.44 15.87
CA GLY A 462 -8.25 30.82 17.17
C GLY A 462 -6.83 31.07 17.69
N THR A 463 -6.57 30.53 18.87
CA THR A 463 -5.22 30.48 19.44
C THR A 463 -4.56 29.17 19.03
N LEU A 464 -3.46 29.26 18.30
CA LEU A 464 -2.66 28.12 17.88
C LEU A 464 -1.70 27.67 18.97
#